data_200bf06d399a5f3a52d73136b4cf1b94
#
_entry.id   200bf06d399a5f3a52d73136b4cf1b94
#
_cell.length_a   1.000
_cell.length_b   1.000
_cell.length_c   1.000
_cell.angle_alpha   90.00
_cell.angle_beta   90.00
_cell.angle_gamma   90.00
#
_symmetry.space_group_name_H-M   'P 1'
#
loop_
_entity.id
_entity.type
_entity.pdbx_description
1 polymer ?
#
loop_
_entity_poly.entity_id
_entity_poly.type
_entity_poly.pdbx_seq_one_letter_code
_entity_poly.pdbx_strand_id
1 'polypeptide(L)'
;AVTTWIINGYQLAIVVSLLSFSALGEIIGYRKVYLSGIGLFCITSLICALSDSFWTLTIARIFQGFSASAITSVNTAQLRYIYPKSQLGRGMGINAMVVAISAAAGPSVASGILSIASWHWLFAINVPLGITALVLGMKHLPRQEERTKRKFDTISAIANAITFGLLIYTLDGFAHHEKMDFLFIQLIVLVVVGTYYVRRQLSQTTPLLPLDLLRIPIFRLSILTSICSFIAQMSAMVSLPFFLQNTLGHSEV
;
A
#
# COMPACT_ATOMS: atom_id res chain seq x y z
N ALA A 1 4.56 -1.91 -22.34
CA ALA A 1 3.68 -2.90 -21.66
C ALA A 1 4.41 -3.69 -20.56
N VAL A 2 5.65 -4.18 -20.76
CA VAL A 2 6.34 -5.04 -19.77
C VAL A 2 6.84 -4.23 -18.55
N THR A 3 7.31 -3.01 -18.77
CA THR A 3 7.90 -2.15 -17.72
C THR A 3 6.86 -1.68 -16.67
N THR A 4 5.59 -1.56 -17.04
CA THR A 4 4.50 -1.18 -16.14
C THR A 4 4.27 -2.24 -15.05
N TRP A 5 4.58 -3.50 -15.29
CA TRP A 5 4.45 -4.57 -14.31
C TRP A 5 5.36 -4.41 -13.08
N ILE A 6 6.50 -3.71 -13.21
CA ILE A 6 7.37 -3.39 -12.06
C ILE A 6 6.63 -2.50 -11.05
N ILE A 7 5.84 -1.54 -11.55
CA ILE A 7 5.05 -0.62 -10.73
C ILE A 7 3.76 -1.30 -10.26
N ASN A 8 3.03 -1.92 -11.21
CA ASN A 8 1.74 -2.55 -10.92
C ASN A 8 1.88 -3.72 -9.94
N GLY A 9 2.92 -4.54 -10.07
CA GLY A 9 3.19 -5.64 -9.16
C GLY A 9 3.41 -5.18 -7.71
N TYR A 10 4.13 -4.09 -7.51
CA TYR A 10 4.31 -3.47 -6.21
C TYR A 10 2.99 -2.97 -5.62
N GLN A 11 2.22 -2.21 -6.39
CA GLN A 11 0.93 -1.65 -5.96
C GLN A 11 -0.09 -2.76 -5.67
N LEU A 12 -0.14 -3.77 -6.53
CA LEU A 12 -1.01 -4.93 -6.35
C LEU A 12 -0.69 -5.66 -5.04
N ALA A 13 0.60 -5.93 -4.78
CA ALA A 13 1.04 -6.58 -3.55
C ALA A 13 0.63 -5.78 -2.29
N ILE A 14 0.69 -4.43 -2.32
CA ILE A 14 0.21 -3.59 -1.22
C ILE A 14 -1.28 -3.82 -1.01
N VAL A 15 -2.09 -3.65 -2.04
CA VAL A 15 -3.57 -3.67 -1.91
C VAL A 15 -4.07 -5.02 -1.43
N VAL A 16 -3.60 -6.12 -2.02
CA VAL A 16 -4.07 -7.47 -1.70
C VAL A 16 -3.69 -7.92 -0.28
N SER A 17 -2.62 -7.37 0.30
CA SER A 17 -2.09 -7.80 1.59
C SER A 17 -2.40 -6.84 2.75
N LEU A 18 -2.87 -5.62 2.48
CA LEU A 18 -3.05 -4.56 3.48
C LEU A 18 -3.93 -5.00 4.66
N LEU A 19 -5.11 -5.57 4.39
CA LEU A 19 -6.04 -6.02 5.43
C LEU A 19 -5.50 -7.25 6.17
N SER A 20 -4.80 -8.13 5.46
CA SER A 20 -4.17 -9.32 6.05
C SER A 20 -3.09 -8.96 7.05
N PHE A 21 -2.21 -8.01 6.74
CA PHE A 21 -1.19 -7.53 7.67
C PHE A 21 -1.78 -6.71 8.83
N SER A 22 -2.86 -5.97 8.60
CA SER A 22 -3.58 -5.30 9.69
C SER A 22 -4.10 -6.32 10.71
N ALA A 23 -4.79 -7.37 10.26
CA ALA A 23 -5.27 -8.44 11.12
C ALA A 23 -4.13 -9.21 11.81
N LEU A 24 -3.03 -9.45 11.09
CA LEU A 24 -1.84 -10.07 11.67
C LEU A 24 -1.25 -9.20 12.78
N GLY A 25 -1.26 -7.88 12.60
CA GLY A 25 -0.84 -6.92 13.62
C GLY A 25 -1.62 -7.02 14.93
N GLU A 26 -2.93 -7.27 14.87
CA GLU A 26 -3.76 -7.51 16.05
C GLU A 26 -3.39 -8.80 16.80
N ILE A 27 -2.99 -9.85 16.05
CA ILE A 27 -2.71 -11.18 16.59
C ILE A 27 -1.30 -11.27 17.19
N ILE A 28 -0.27 -10.88 16.41
CA ILE A 28 1.13 -11.05 16.81
C ILE A 28 1.75 -9.79 17.41
N GLY A 29 1.05 -8.65 17.28
CA GLY A 29 1.44 -7.32 17.77
C GLY A 29 1.93 -6.40 16.64
N TYR A 30 1.40 -5.17 16.62
CA TYR A 30 1.69 -4.17 15.59
C TYR A 30 3.19 -3.84 15.47
N ARG A 31 3.90 -3.75 16.60
CA ARG A 31 5.36 -3.51 16.59
C ARG A 31 6.12 -4.59 15.84
N LYS A 32 5.75 -5.86 16.00
CA LYS A 32 6.43 -6.97 15.31
C LYS A 32 6.18 -6.91 13.80
N VAL A 33 4.94 -6.69 13.37
CA VAL A 33 4.60 -6.57 11.95
C VAL A 33 5.31 -5.38 11.33
N TYR A 34 5.35 -4.23 12.01
CA TYR A 34 6.03 -3.03 11.55
C TYR A 34 7.53 -3.25 11.34
N LEU A 35 8.22 -3.77 12.37
CA LEU A 35 9.67 -4.00 12.32
C LEU A 35 10.05 -5.09 11.30
N SER A 36 9.27 -6.16 11.20
CA SER A 36 9.49 -7.18 10.15
C SER A 36 9.25 -6.60 8.75
N GLY A 37 8.25 -5.72 8.60
CA GLY A 37 8.01 -4.98 7.37
C GLY A 37 9.20 -4.12 6.96
N ILE A 38 9.76 -3.32 7.89
CA ILE A 38 10.97 -2.50 7.60
C ILE A 38 12.16 -3.39 7.24
N GLY A 39 12.40 -4.47 7.99
CA GLY A 39 13.49 -5.40 7.70
C GLY A 39 13.37 -6.02 6.30
N LEU A 40 12.18 -6.50 5.95
CA LEU A 40 11.91 -7.04 4.61
C LEU A 40 12.04 -5.95 3.53
N PHE A 41 11.61 -4.72 3.82
CA PHE A 41 11.76 -3.58 2.90
C PHE A 41 13.22 -3.26 2.60
N CYS A 42 14.11 -3.30 3.62
CA CYS A 42 15.54 -3.12 3.43
C CYS A 42 16.15 -4.21 2.55
N ILE A 43 15.81 -5.48 2.82
CA ILE A 43 16.32 -6.62 2.05
C ILE A 43 15.86 -6.53 0.60
N THR A 44 14.58 -6.29 0.36
CA THR A 44 14.03 -6.20 -1.00
C THR A 44 14.53 -4.97 -1.74
N SER A 45 14.76 -3.84 -1.05
CA SER A 45 15.39 -2.66 -1.64
C SER A 45 16.84 -2.94 -2.06
N LEU A 46 17.59 -3.69 -1.27
CA LEU A 46 18.93 -4.12 -1.64
C LEU A 46 18.90 -5.04 -2.87
N ILE A 47 17.97 -6.00 -2.91
CA ILE A 47 17.81 -6.88 -4.09
C ILE A 47 17.43 -6.05 -5.33
N CYS A 48 16.53 -5.06 -5.22
CA CYS A 48 16.22 -4.15 -6.32
C CYS A 48 17.44 -3.35 -6.78
N ALA A 49 18.25 -2.86 -5.83
CA ALA A 49 19.46 -2.10 -6.14
C ALA A 49 20.56 -2.95 -6.82
N LEU A 50 20.58 -4.25 -6.62
CA LEU A 50 21.53 -5.18 -7.20
C LEU A 50 20.97 -5.96 -8.38
N SER A 51 19.77 -5.63 -8.85
CA SER A 51 19.10 -6.38 -9.92
C SER A 51 19.55 -5.92 -11.29
N ASP A 52 20.04 -6.88 -12.11
CA ASP A 52 20.38 -6.68 -13.52
C ASP A 52 19.35 -7.29 -14.48
N SER A 53 18.29 -7.91 -13.92
CA SER A 53 17.26 -8.60 -14.69
C SER A 53 15.86 -8.03 -14.38
N PHE A 54 15.06 -7.87 -15.44
CA PHE A 54 13.65 -7.48 -15.33
C PHE A 54 12.87 -8.38 -14.36
N TRP A 55 13.04 -9.70 -14.44
CA TRP A 55 12.31 -10.64 -13.58
C TRP A 55 12.74 -10.52 -12.11
N THR A 56 14.05 -10.40 -11.86
CA THR A 56 14.57 -10.19 -10.50
C THR A 56 14.02 -8.91 -9.90
N LEU A 57 14.02 -7.81 -10.66
CA LEU A 57 13.47 -6.53 -10.22
C LEU A 57 11.97 -6.64 -9.95
N THR A 58 11.20 -7.25 -10.86
CA THR A 58 9.74 -7.39 -10.69
C THR A 58 9.38 -8.20 -9.46
N ILE A 59 10.04 -9.35 -9.26
CA ILE A 59 9.80 -10.20 -8.08
C ILE A 59 10.20 -9.46 -6.80
N ALA A 60 11.36 -8.81 -6.78
CA ALA A 60 11.80 -8.02 -5.63
C ALA A 60 10.81 -6.89 -5.31
N ARG A 61 10.24 -6.22 -6.33
CA ARG A 61 9.21 -5.19 -6.19
C ARG A 61 7.90 -5.73 -5.61
N ILE A 62 7.48 -6.93 -5.98
CA ILE A 62 6.30 -7.59 -5.37
C ILE A 62 6.55 -7.81 -3.86
N PHE A 63 7.69 -8.37 -3.48
CA PHE A 63 8.04 -8.54 -2.06
C PHE A 63 8.22 -7.20 -1.32
N GLN A 64 8.73 -6.19 -2.00
CA GLN A 64 8.80 -4.83 -1.47
C GLN A 64 7.39 -4.25 -1.25
N GLY A 65 6.42 -4.56 -2.10
CA GLY A 65 5.02 -4.22 -1.91
C GLY A 65 4.41 -4.89 -0.66
N PHE A 66 4.68 -6.16 -0.42
CA PHE A 66 4.26 -6.83 0.82
C PHE A 66 4.88 -6.18 2.06
N SER A 67 6.15 -5.81 2.00
CA SER A 67 6.81 -5.13 3.12
C SER A 67 6.24 -3.74 3.38
N ALA A 68 5.97 -2.95 2.33
CA ALA A 68 5.33 -1.65 2.44
C ALA A 68 3.90 -1.76 3.02
N SER A 69 3.16 -2.79 2.60
CA SER A 69 1.85 -3.10 3.15
C SER A 69 1.90 -3.42 4.65
N ALA A 70 2.87 -4.23 5.08
CA ALA A 70 3.07 -4.53 6.50
C ALA A 70 3.38 -3.28 7.33
N ILE A 71 4.14 -2.32 6.78
CA ILE A 71 4.43 -1.05 7.44
C ILE A 71 3.18 -0.18 7.52
N THR A 72 2.51 0.06 6.38
CA THR A 72 1.40 1.01 6.28
C THR A 72 0.15 0.54 7.00
N SER A 73 -0.17 -0.76 6.96
CA SER A 73 -1.37 -1.33 7.59
C SER A 73 -1.41 -1.15 9.10
N VAL A 74 -0.25 -1.13 9.77
CA VAL A 74 -0.16 -1.02 11.23
C VAL A 74 0.28 0.36 11.72
N ASN A 75 0.70 1.27 10.82
CA ASN A 75 1.22 2.58 11.16
C ASN A 75 0.21 3.40 12.01
N THR A 76 -1.02 3.54 11.53
CA THR A 76 -2.06 4.28 12.23
C THR A 76 -2.44 3.65 13.58
N ALA A 77 -2.42 2.31 13.65
CA ALA A 77 -2.67 1.61 14.91
C ALA A 77 -1.56 1.90 15.94
N GLN A 78 -0.30 1.95 15.52
CA GLN A 78 0.81 2.28 16.41
C GLN A 78 0.72 3.70 16.97
N LEU A 79 0.25 4.68 16.21
CA LEU A 79 0.05 6.05 16.71
C LEU A 79 -0.86 6.10 17.94
N ARG A 80 -1.86 5.19 18.03
CA ARG A 80 -2.75 5.09 19.22
C ARG A 80 -2.04 4.61 20.48
N TYR A 81 -0.92 3.91 20.35
CA TYR A 81 -0.09 3.48 21.49
C TYR A 81 0.99 4.49 21.86
N ILE A 82 1.37 5.37 20.92
CA ILE A 82 2.40 6.39 21.14
C ILE A 82 1.80 7.66 21.73
N TYR A 83 0.62 8.07 21.24
CA TYR A 83 -0.03 9.32 21.65
C TYR A 83 -1.19 9.06 22.61
N PRO A 84 -1.31 9.85 23.71
CA PRO A 84 -2.51 9.84 24.55
C PRO A 84 -3.74 10.26 23.74
N LYS A 85 -4.93 9.79 24.15
CA LYS A 85 -6.20 10.02 23.42
C LYS A 85 -6.46 11.51 23.12
N SER A 86 -6.08 12.40 24.03
CA SER A 86 -6.23 13.86 23.89
C SER A 86 -5.32 14.47 22.80
N GLN A 87 -4.22 13.81 22.43
CA GLN A 87 -3.25 14.29 21.45
C GLN A 87 -3.22 13.46 20.17
N LEU A 88 -4.09 12.46 20.05
CA LEU A 88 -4.12 11.55 18.90
C LEU A 88 -4.34 12.30 17.57
N GLY A 89 -5.22 13.31 17.59
CA GLY A 89 -5.46 14.15 16.39
C GLY A 89 -4.19 14.89 15.94
N ARG A 90 -3.40 15.40 16.90
CA ARG A 90 -2.10 16.04 16.60
C ARG A 90 -1.11 15.03 16.02
N GLY A 91 -1.01 13.84 16.62
CA GLY A 91 -0.14 12.78 16.12
C GLY A 91 -0.50 12.35 14.69
N MET A 92 -1.80 12.19 14.41
CA MET A 92 -2.30 11.91 13.05
C MET A 92 -2.00 13.04 12.07
N GLY A 93 -2.16 14.30 12.48
CA GLY A 93 -1.81 15.46 11.66
C GLY A 93 -0.32 15.52 11.31
N ILE A 94 0.57 15.26 12.29
CA ILE A 94 2.02 15.19 12.04
C ILE A 94 2.34 14.05 11.06
N ASN A 95 1.75 12.88 11.24
CA ASN A 95 1.96 11.75 10.32
C ASN A 95 1.51 12.11 8.89
N ALA A 96 0.34 12.71 8.73
CA ALA A 96 -0.15 13.15 7.43
C ALA A 96 0.77 14.20 6.78
N MET A 97 1.28 15.15 7.57
CA MET A 97 2.23 16.16 7.11
C MET A 97 3.54 15.52 6.61
N VAL A 98 4.10 14.57 7.36
CA VAL A 98 5.32 13.84 6.95
C VAL A 98 5.08 13.08 5.63
N VAL A 99 3.94 12.41 5.49
CA VAL A 99 3.58 11.71 4.24
C VAL A 99 3.48 12.69 3.07
N ALA A 100 2.81 13.83 3.27
CA ALA A 100 2.63 14.84 2.22
C ALA A 100 3.97 15.46 1.78
N ILE A 101 4.83 15.82 2.75
CA ILE A 101 6.18 16.37 2.44
C ILE A 101 7.02 15.32 1.70
N SER A 102 6.98 14.06 2.14
CA SER A 102 7.72 12.97 1.48
C SER A 102 7.24 12.73 0.06
N ALA A 103 5.93 12.77 -0.16
CA ALA A 103 5.34 12.61 -1.50
C ALA A 103 5.73 13.77 -2.44
N ALA A 104 5.75 15.01 -1.93
CA ALA A 104 6.15 16.18 -2.70
C ALA A 104 7.66 16.22 -3.00
N ALA A 105 8.50 15.80 -2.03
CA ALA A 105 9.95 15.76 -2.18
C ALA A 105 10.44 14.59 -3.06
N GLY A 106 9.65 13.49 -3.14
CA GLY A 106 10.05 12.26 -3.83
C GLY A 106 10.57 12.47 -5.26
N PRO A 107 9.81 13.09 -6.16
CA PRO A 107 10.26 13.35 -7.53
C PRO A 107 11.55 14.18 -7.61
N SER A 108 11.68 15.22 -6.79
CA SER A 108 12.88 16.06 -6.77
C SER A 108 14.13 15.32 -6.29
N VAL A 109 13.98 14.49 -5.26
CA VAL A 109 15.06 13.62 -4.76
C VAL A 109 15.43 12.58 -5.82
N ALA A 110 14.44 11.96 -6.46
CA ALA A 110 14.68 10.98 -7.52
C ALA A 110 15.41 11.60 -8.71
N SER A 111 14.97 12.78 -9.19
CA SER A 111 15.64 13.52 -10.25
C SER A 111 17.09 13.89 -9.88
N GLY A 112 17.30 14.38 -8.64
CA GLY A 112 18.64 14.67 -8.12
C GLY A 112 19.56 13.45 -8.11
N ILE A 113 19.06 12.28 -7.71
CA ILE A 113 19.86 11.04 -7.75
C ILE A 113 20.17 10.64 -9.19
N LEU A 114 19.18 10.68 -10.09
CA LEU A 114 19.36 10.28 -11.48
C LEU A 114 20.27 11.20 -12.27
N SER A 115 20.45 12.45 -11.85
CA SER A 115 21.39 13.39 -12.49
C SER A 115 22.87 13.05 -12.26
N ILE A 116 23.18 12.30 -11.18
CA ILE A 116 24.57 11.99 -10.77
C ILE A 116 24.85 10.49 -10.66
N ALA A 117 23.80 9.66 -10.66
CA ALA A 117 23.92 8.22 -10.40
C ALA A 117 22.91 7.42 -11.23
N SER A 118 23.09 6.08 -11.29
CA SER A 118 22.17 5.18 -11.99
C SER A 118 20.88 4.97 -11.18
N TRP A 119 19.83 4.46 -11.83
CA TRP A 119 18.54 4.16 -11.23
C TRP A 119 18.61 3.18 -10.02
N HIS A 120 19.63 2.37 -9.94
CA HIS A 120 19.88 1.45 -8.82
C HIS A 120 19.96 2.18 -7.47
N TRP A 121 20.50 3.40 -7.49
CA TRP A 121 20.63 4.24 -6.30
C TRP A 121 19.29 4.70 -5.73
N LEU A 122 18.23 4.74 -6.55
CA LEU A 122 16.86 5.02 -6.06
C LEU A 122 16.38 3.95 -5.06
N PHE A 123 16.87 2.73 -5.19
CA PHE A 123 16.58 1.65 -4.26
C PHE A 123 17.63 1.56 -3.15
N ALA A 124 18.90 1.79 -3.49
CA ALA A 124 20.01 1.71 -2.53
C ALA A 124 19.87 2.68 -1.37
N ILE A 125 19.35 3.90 -1.59
CA ILE A 125 19.14 4.91 -0.55
C ILE A 125 18.15 4.47 0.52
N ASN A 126 17.22 3.57 0.20
CA ASN A 126 16.26 3.03 1.16
C ASN A 126 16.92 2.13 2.20
N VAL A 127 18.07 1.54 1.90
CA VAL A 127 18.74 0.59 2.80
C VAL A 127 19.25 1.30 4.06
N PRO A 128 20.11 2.35 3.99
CA PRO A 128 20.58 3.04 5.18
C PRO A 128 19.43 3.73 5.95
N LEU A 129 18.45 4.30 5.25
CA LEU A 129 17.27 4.90 5.88
C LEU A 129 16.43 3.85 6.61
N GLY A 130 16.21 2.71 5.98
CA GLY A 130 15.44 1.61 6.58
C GLY A 130 16.17 0.96 7.76
N ILE A 131 17.49 0.78 7.70
CA ILE A 131 18.28 0.29 8.84
C ILE A 131 18.18 1.28 10.00
N THR A 132 18.29 2.57 9.75
CA THR A 132 18.14 3.60 10.78
C THR A 132 16.75 3.54 11.41
N ALA A 133 15.70 3.48 10.59
CA ALA A 133 14.32 3.33 11.04
C ALA A 133 14.11 2.04 11.85
N LEU A 134 14.71 0.93 11.43
CA LEU A 134 14.65 -0.37 12.13
C LEU A 134 15.29 -0.27 13.52
N VAL A 135 16.49 0.29 13.62
CA VAL A 135 17.21 0.46 14.90
C VAL A 135 16.43 1.38 15.84
N LEU A 136 15.96 2.52 15.36
CA LEU A 136 15.13 3.45 16.14
C LEU A 136 13.82 2.78 16.58
N GLY A 137 13.17 2.06 15.68
CA GLY A 137 11.93 1.33 15.96
C GLY A 137 12.12 0.22 17.00
N MET A 138 13.23 -0.51 16.93
CA MET A 138 13.55 -1.53 17.94
C MET A 138 13.76 -0.94 19.33
N LYS A 139 14.32 0.27 19.41
CA LYS A 139 14.62 0.93 20.69
C LYS A 139 13.39 1.65 21.29
N HIS A 140 12.58 2.31 20.48
CA HIS A 140 11.60 3.29 20.95
C HIS A 140 10.13 2.90 20.78
N LEU A 141 9.82 1.96 19.85
CA LEU A 141 8.41 1.58 19.67
C LEU A 141 7.90 0.80 20.89
N PRO A 142 6.73 1.19 21.41
CA PRO A 142 6.12 0.52 22.56
C PRO A 142 5.77 -0.93 22.22
N ARG A 143 5.89 -1.81 23.22
CA ARG A 143 5.41 -3.19 23.09
C ARG A 143 3.92 -3.21 23.39
N GLN A 144 3.15 -3.83 22.51
CA GLN A 144 1.74 -4.07 22.75
C GLN A 144 1.59 -5.21 23.76
N GLU A 145 0.96 -4.93 24.90
CA GLU A 145 0.71 -5.92 25.94
C GLU A 145 -0.54 -6.74 25.62
N GLU A 146 -1.59 -6.09 25.13
CA GLU A 146 -2.85 -6.74 24.76
C GLU A 146 -2.78 -7.25 23.31
N ARG A 147 -2.93 -8.57 23.15
CA ARG A 147 -3.04 -9.25 21.86
C ARG A 147 -4.37 -9.93 21.77
N THR A 148 -4.99 -9.86 20.62
CA THR A 148 -6.24 -10.59 20.38
C THR A 148 -5.96 -12.08 20.24
N LYS A 149 -6.58 -12.91 21.09
CA LYS A 149 -6.48 -14.38 21.01
C LYS A 149 -7.38 -14.94 19.91
N ARG A 150 -7.29 -14.42 18.70
CA ARG A 150 -8.04 -14.94 17.55
C ARG A 150 -7.13 -15.72 16.62
N LYS A 151 -7.70 -16.69 15.91
CA LYS A 151 -6.98 -17.37 14.82
C LYS A 151 -6.99 -16.49 13.58
N PHE A 152 -5.89 -16.53 12.82
CA PHE A 152 -5.82 -15.83 11.54
C PHE A 152 -6.75 -16.49 10.54
N ASP A 153 -7.67 -15.73 9.95
CA ASP A 153 -8.59 -16.24 8.92
C ASP A 153 -7.93 -16.20 7.53
N THR A 154 -7.21 -17.28 7.24
CA THR A 154 -6.51 -17.45 5.96
C THR A 154 -7.47 -17.43 4.77
N ILE A 155 -8.70 -17.98 4.93
CA ILE A 155 -9.69 -18.03 3.84
C ILE A 155 -10.15 -16.62 3.47
N SER A 156 -10.46 -15.80 4.47
CA SER A 156 -10.82 -14.40 4.22
C SER A 156 -9.65 -13.59 3.66
N ALA A 157 -8.41 -13.88 4.07
CA ALA A 157 -7.22 -13.24 3.53
C ALA A 157 -7.00 -13.58 2.04
N ILE A 158 -7.17 -14.85 1.66
CA ILE A 158 -7.07 -15.29 0.26
C ILE A 158 -8.23 -14.70 -0.56
N ALA A 159 -9.46 -14.75 -0.06
CA ALA A 159 -10.61 -14.17 -0.75
C ALA A 159 -10.46 -12.66 -0.96
N ASN A 160 -9.92 -11.93 0.03
CA ASN A 160 -9.55 -10.53 -0.09
C ASN A 160 -8.53 -10.31 -1.21
N ALA A 161 -7.43 -11.08 -1.19
CA ALA A 161 -6.38 -10.97 -2.19
C ALA A 161 -6.89 -11.22 -3.61
N ILE A 162 -7.71 -12.26 -3.80
CA ILE A 162 -8.31 -12.58 -5.10
C ILE A 162 -9.28 -11.48 -5.53
N THR A 163 -10.16 -11.00 -4.65
CA THR A 163 -11.15 -9.97 -4.98
C THR A 163 -10.47 -8.67 -5.42
N PHE A 164 -9.53 -8.15 -4.63
CA PHE A 164 -8.85 -6.89 -4.97
C PHE A 164 -7.86 -7.08 -6.12
N GLY A 165 -7.22 -8.25 -6.23
CA GLY A 165 -6.36 -8.58 -7.37
C GLY A 165 -7.14 -8.60 -8.68
N LEU A 166 -8.28 -9.28 -8.71
CA LEU A 166 -9.18 -9.30 -9.88
C LEU A 166 -9.74 -7.91 -10.19
N LEU A 167 -10.09 -7.12 -9.18
CA LEU A 167 -10.57 -5.76 -9.38
C LEU A 167 -9.55 -4.91 -10.13
N ILE A 168 -8.29 -4.91 -9.64
CA ILE A 168 -7.21 -4.13 -10.28
C ILE A 168 -6.93 -4.67 -11.68
N TYR A 169 -6.87 -5.99 -11.85
CA TYR A 169 -6.61 -6.62 -13.14
C TYR A 169 -7.72 -6.32 -14.16
N THR A 170 -8.99 -6.33 -13.73
CA THR A 170 -10.11 -5.95 -14.59
C THR A 170 -10.05 -4.48 -14.99
N LEU A 171 -9.70 -3.58 -14.05
CA LEU A 171 -9.55 -2.15 -14.34
C LEU A 171 -8.39 -1.89 -15.32
N ASP A 172 -7.29 -2.60 -15.16
CA ASP A 172 -6.13 -2.52 -16.09
C ASP A 172 -6.51 -3.01 -17.48
N GLY A 173 -7.29 -4.10 -17.59
CA GLY A 173 -7.80 -4.61 -18.86
C GLY A 173 -8.72 -3.63 -19.58
N PHE A 174 -9.58 -2.91 -18.86
CA PHE A 174 -10.39 -1.82 -19.42
C PHE A 174 -9.52 -0.69 -19.96
N ALA A 175 -8.47 -0.30 -19.26
CA ALA A 175 -7.56 0.77 -19.66
C ALA A 175 -6.74 0.41 -20.91
N HIS A 176 -6.41 -0.87 -21.11
CA HIS A 176 -5.64 -1.36 -22.25
C HIS A 176 -6.49 -1.90 -23.41
N HIS A 177 -7.81 -1.67 -23.39
CA HIS A 177 -8.75 -2.10 -24.45
C HIS A 177 -8.65 -3.61 -24.76
N GLU A 178 -8.56 -4.45 -23.74
CA GLU A 178 -8.61 -5.91 -23.92
C GLU A 178 -9.94 -6.35 -24.58
N LYS A 179 -9.97 -7.58 -25.13
CA LYS A 179 -11.19 -8.12 -25.76
C LYS A 179 -12.36 -8.10 -24.80
N MET A 180 -13.49 -7.57 -25.25
CA MET A 180 -14.71 -7.40 -24.43
C MET A 180 -15.18 -8.74 -23.81
N ASP A 181 -15.08 -9.84 -24.56
CA ASP A 181 -15.48 -11.16 -24.03
C ASP A 181 -14.66 -11.57 -22.80
N PHE A 182 -13.36 -11.26 -22.80
CA PHE A 182 -12.48 -11.56 -21.68
C PHE A 182 -12.77 -10.65 -20.47
N LEU A 183 -13.05 -9.38 -20.72
CA LEU A 183 -13.46 -8.43 -19.66
C LEU A 183 -14.80 -8.82 -19.02
N PHE A 184 -15.76 -9.31 -19.81
CA PHE A 184 -17.03 -9.83 -19.27
C PHE A 184 -16.82 -11.03 -18.36
N ILE A 185 -15.96 -11.97 -18.72
CA ILE A 185 -15.63 -13.14 -17.89
C ILE A 185 -14.97 -12.67 -16.58
N GLN A 186 -14.00 -11.76 -16.65
CA GLN A 186 -13.34 -11.20 -15.47
C GLN A 186 -14.34 -10.51 -14.54
N LEU A 187 -15.26 -9.73 -15.09
CA LEU A 187 -16.29 -9.03 -14.31
C LEU A 187 -17.23 -10.02 -13.61
N ILE A 188 -17.67 -11.07 -14.31
CA ILE A 188 -18.49 -12.12 -13.70
C ILE A 188 -17.75 -12.80 -12.54
N VAL A 189 -16.50 -13.19 -12.76
CA VAL A 189 -15.66 -13.81 -11.72
C VAL A 189 -15.47 -12.87 -10.53
N LEU A 190 -15.21 -11.58 -10.80
CA LEU A 190 -15.07 -10.56 -9.75
C LEU A 190 -16.36 -10.42 -8.93
N VAL A 191 -17.53 -10.38 -9.58
CA VAL A 191 -18.82 -10.28 -8.89
C VAL A 191 -19.09 -11.53 -8.03
N VAL A 192 -18.79 -12.71 -8.54
CA VAL A 192 -18.99 -13.97 -7.80
C VAL A 192 -18.07 -14.03 -6.58
N VAL A 193 -16.76 -13.84 -6.78
CA VAL A 193 -15.76 -13.89 -5.69
C VAL A 193 -15.98 -12.74 -4.70
N GLY A 194 -16.26 -11.54 -5.18
CA GLY A 194 -16.57 -10.37 -4.35
C GLY A 194 -17.83 -10.58 -3.50
N THR A 195 -18.88 -11.16 -4.08
CA THR A 195 -20.11 -11.46 -3.33
C THR A 195 -19.85 -12.54 -2.25
N TYR A 196 -19.09 -13.58 -2.59
CA TYR A 196 -18.66 -14.59 -1.61
C TYR A 196 -17.86 -13.94 -0.47
N TYR A 197 -16.87 -13.09 -0.81
CA TYR A 197 -16.06 -12.38 0.17
C TYR A 197 -16.91 -11.50 1.09
N VAL A 198 -17.78 -10.66 0.53
CA VAL A 198 -18.67 -9.77 1.31
C VAL A 198 -19.59 -10.56 2.23
N ARG A 199 -20.27 -11.60 1.72
CA ARG A 199 -21.14 -12.46 2.54
C ARG A 199 -20.38 -13.11 3.68
N ARG A 200 -19.16 -13.61 3.41
CA ARG A 200 -18.30 -14.18 4.43
C ARG A 200 -17.90 -13.15 5.49
N GLN A 201 -17.54 -11.92 5.09
CA GLN A 201 -17.19 -10.86 6.05
C GLN A 201 -18.38 -10.48 6.95
N LEU A 202 -19.59 -10.44 6.40
CA LEU A 202 -20.79 -10.12 7.16
C LEU A 202 -21.23 -11.23 8.13
N SER A 203 -20.81 -12.47 7.89
CA SER A 203 -21.15 -13.62 8.76
C SER A 203 -20.14 -13.85 9.88
N GLN A 204 -18.98 -13.15 9.86
CA GLN A 204 -17.93 -13.34 10.86
C GLN A 204 -18.06 -12.38 12.04
N THR A 205 -17.75 -12.88 13.25
CA THR A 205 -17.73 -12.08 14.47
C THR A 205 -16.57 -11.06 14.49
N THR A 206 -15.48 -11.37 13.81
CA THR A 206 -14.28 -10.51 13.70
C THR A 206 -13.81 -10.46 12.24
N PRO A 207 -14.52 -9.71 11.37
CA PRO A 207 -14.19 -9.64 9.95
C PRO A 207 -12.87 -8.91 9.72
N LEU A 208 -12.19 -9.23 8.59
CA LEU A 208 -11.02 -8.47 8.13
C LEU A 208 -11.43 -7.07 7.65
N LEU A 209 -12.60 -6.97 7.02
CA LEU A 209 -13.20 -5.72 6.59
C LEU A 209 -14.52 -5.51 7.32
N PRO A 210 -14.60 -4.58 8.28
CA PRO A 210 -15.79 -4.35 9.08
C PRO A 210 -16.85 -3.56 8.28
N LEU A 211 -17.54 -4.25 7.37
CA LEU A 211 -18.56 -3.66 6.47
C LEU A 211 -19.78 -3.11 7.23
N ASP A 212 -20.03 -3.59 8.43
CA ASP A 212 -21.07 -3.09 9.34
C ASP A 212 -20.88 -1.62 9.70
N LEU A 213 -19.64 -1.12 9.77
CA LEU A 213 -19.36 0.30 10.00
C LEU A 213 -19.92 1.21 8.90
N LEU A 214 -20.10 0.71 7.67
CA LEU A 214 -20.73 1.47 6.58
C LEU A 214 -22.21 1.78 6.83
N ARG A 215 -22.86 1.13 7.79
CA ARG A 215 -24.22 1.47 8.24
C ARG A 215 -24.27 2.78 9.01
N ILE A 216 -23.12 3.23 9.57
CA ILE A 216 -22.99 4.50 10.25
C ILE A 216 -22.86 5.62 9.19
N PRO A 217 -23.82 6.58 9.09
CA PRO A 217 -23.83 7.57 8.01
C PRO A 217 -22.57 8.42 7.94
N ILE A 218 -22.06 8.87 9.10
CA ILE A 218 -20.85 9.70 9.19
C ILE A 218 -19.65 8.94 8.65
N PHE A 219 -19.50 7.65 9.02
CA PHE A 219 -18.40 6.81 8.58
C PHE A 219 -18.45 6.57 7.07
N ARG A 220 -19.65 6.26 6.54
CA ARG A 220 -19.86 6.07 5.11
C ARG A 220 -19.53 7.34 4.30
N LEU A 221 -20.01 8.51 4.75
CA LEU A 221 -19.72 9.79 4.10
C LEU A 221 -18.22 10.09 4.14
N SER A 222 -17.55 9.86 5.26
CA SER A 222 -16.09 10.07 5.38
C SER A 222 -15.31 9.20 4.41
N ILE A 223 -15.68 7.92 4.24
CA ILE A 223 -15.04 7.03 3.26
C ILE A 223 -15.28 7.53 1.84
N LEU A 224 -16.53 7.87 1.48
CA LEU A 224 -16.85 8.36 0.14
C LEU A 224 -16.09 9.65 -0.18
N THR A 225 -16.05 10.60 0.75
CA THR A 225 -15.27 11.84 0.60
C THR A 225 -13.77 11.54 0.42
N SER A 226 -13.21 10.62 1.20
CA SER A 226 -11.82 10.21 1.06
C SER A 226 -11.54 9.60 -0.32
N ILE A 227 -12.39 8.70 -0.79
CA ILE A 227 -12.25 8.09 -2.13
C ILE A 227 -12.28 9.17 -3.22
N CYS A 228 -13.27 10.07 -3.20
CA CYS A 228 -13.36 11.16 -4.18
C CYS A 228 -12.12 12.07 -4.13
N SER A 229 -11.64 12.41 -2.93
CA SER A 229 -10.46 13.26 -2.75
C SER A 229 -9.19 12.60 -3.28
N PHE A 230 -8.99 11.30 -3.01
CA PHE A 230 -7.82 10.56 -3.51
C PHE A 230 -7.87 10.38 -5.03
N ILE A 231 -9.05 10.10 -5.62
CA ILE A 231 -9.22 10.04 -7.08
C ILE A 231 -8.86 11.38 -7.70
N ALA A 232 -9.38 12.49 -7.20
CA ALA A 232 -9.09 13.84 -7.71
C ALA A 232 -7.59 14.17 -7.58
N GLN A 233 -6.98 13.87 -6.43
CA GLN A 233 -5.55 14.11 -6.18
C GLN A 233 -4.66 13.30 -7.14
N MET A 234 -4.93 12.01 -7.32
CA MET A 234 -4.15 11.15 -8.20
C MET A 234 -4.35 11.53 -9.67
N SER A 235 -5.57 11.86 -10.08
CA SER A 235 -5.85 12.37 -11.43
C SER A 235 -5.06 13.65 -11.71
N ALA A 236 -5.06 14.61 -10.79
CA ALA A 236 -4.29 15.84 -10.93
C ALA A 236 -2.77 15.58 -10.98
N MET A 237 -2.27 14.68 -10.12
CA MET A 237 -0.84 14.33 -10.08
C MET A 237 -0.36 13.68 -11.37
N VAL A 238 -1.19 12.87 -12.01
CA VAL A 238 -0.87 12.21 -13.29
C VAL A 238 -1.06 13.17 -14.46
N SER A 239 -2.18 13.91 -14.52
CA SER A 239 -2.50 14.74 -15.67
C SER A 239 -1.63 16.00 -15.79
N LEU A 240 -1.18 16.57 -14.67
CA LEU A 240 -0.41 17.82 -14.65
C LEU A 240 0.93 17.72 -15.41
N PRO A 241 1.79 16.71 -15.19
CA PRO A 241 3.02 16.53 -15.96
C PRO A 241 2.75 16.36 -17.46
N PHE A 242 1.75 15.54 -17.84
CA PHE A 242 1.38 15.37 -19.24
C PHE A 242 0.89 16.66 -19.89
N PHE A 243 0.12 17.48 -19.16
CA PHE A 243 -0.32 18.78 -19.65
C PHE A 243 0.86 19.73 -19.87
N LEU A 244 1.80 19.80 -18.91
CA LEU A 244 2.99 20.65 -19.01
C LEU A 244 3.89 20.23 -20.18
N GLN A 245 4.11 18.94 -20.39
CA GLN A 245 4.94 18.41 -21.48
C GLN A 245 4.28 18.60 -22.84
N ASN A 246 3.03 18.16 -23.00
CA ASN A 246 2.38 18.09 -24.31
C ASN A 246 1.79 19.44 -24.77
N THR A 247 1.36 20.30 -23.84
CA THR A 247 0.68 21.55 -24.18
C THR A 247 1.58 22.77 -24.07
N LEU A 248 2.46 22.80 -23.07
CA LEU A 248 3.35 23.93 -22.84
C LEU A 248 4.78 23.69 -23.34
N GLY A 249 5.10 22.49 -23.84
CA GLY A 249 6.39 22.17 -24.45
C GLY A 249 7.57 22.20 -23.48
N HIS A 250 7.30 22.10 -22.13
CA HIS A 250 8.39 22.00 -21.16
C HIS A 250 9.07 20.64 -21.27
N SER A 251 10.41 20.66 -21.35
CA SER A 251 11.22 19.44 -21.35
C SER A 251 11.13 18.73 -19.97
N GLU A 252 11.32 17.42 -19.98
CA GLU A 252 11.47 16.62 -18.78
C GLU A 252 12.70 17.14 -17.98
N VAL A 253 12.50 17.81 -16.87
CA VAL A 253 13.54 18.21 -15.92
C VAL A 253 13.23 17.62 -14.57
#